data_509c0e1392d60f569740f975b4c939a5
#
_entry.id   509c0e1392d60f569740f975b4c939a5
#
_cell.length_a   1.000
_cell.length_b   1.000
_cell.length_c   1.000
_cell.angle_alpha   90.00
_cell.angle_beta   90.00
_cell.angle_gamma   90.00
#
_symmetry.space_group_name_H-M   'P 1'
#
loop_
_entity.id
_entity.type
_entity.pdbx_description
1 polymer ?
#
loop_
_entity_poly.entity_id
_entity_poly.type
_entity_poly.pdbx_seq_one_letter_code
_entity_poly.pdbx_strand_id
1 'polypeptide(L)'
;MSTQYWEEEIEIMSREKLQELQLQRLKKTINIAANSPYYKEVFSKNGITGDSIQSLDDIRKIPFTTKSDMRANYPFGLVAGDMKRDGVRIHSSSGTTGNP
;
A
#
# COMPACT_ATOMS: atom_id res chain seq x y z
N MET A 1 -17.80 21.34 19.36
CA MET A 1 -16.84 20.75 18.43
C MET A 1 -15.47 21.42 18.59
N SER A 2 -14.44 20.63 18.76
CA SER A 2 -13.09 21.18 18.92
C SER A 2 -12.55 21.69 17.59
N THR A 3 -11.88 22.86 17.60
CA THR A 3 -11.17 23.41 16.45
C THR A 3 -9.69 23.04 16.43
N GLN A 4 -9.21 22.28 17.46
CA GLN A 4 -7.83 21.87 17.59
C GLN A 4 -7.46 20.70 16.68
N TYR A 5 -8.43 19.89 16.26
CA TYR A 5 -8.20 18.66 15.54
C TYR A 5 -8.92 18.70 14.19
N TRP A 6 -8.27 18.19 13.17
CA TRP A 6 -8.88 18.01 11.85
C TRP A 6 -9.85 16.83 11.86
N GLU A 7 -9.40 15.70 12.42
CA GLU A 7 -10.21 14.49 12.60
C GLU A 7 -10.08 14.02 14.04
N GLU A 8 -10.84 14.65 14.93
CA GLU A 8 -10.72 14.43 16.38
C GLU A 8 -10.83 12.96 16.77
N GLU A 9 -11.78 12.23 16.19
CA GLU A 9 -11.99 10.82 16.51
C GLU A 9 -10.74 9.97 16.30
N ILE A 10 -9.95 10.27 15.28
CA ILE A 10 -8.73 9.55 15.00
C ILE A 10 -7.54 10.10 15.78
N GLU A 11 -7.44 11.42 15.86
CA GLU A 11 -6.27 12.08 16.46
C GLU A 11 -6.16 11.86 17.96
N ILE A 12 -7.28 11.71 18.66
CA ILE A 12 -7.30 11.45 20.09
C ILE A 12 -7.64 10.00 20.45
N MET A 13 -7.67 9.13 19.45
CA MET A 13 -7.99 7.71 19.63
C MET A 13 -7.01 7.03 20.58
N SER A 14 -7.49 6.08 21.39
CA SER A 14 -6.62 5.28 22.24
C SER A 14 -5.64 4.45 21.39
N ARG A 15 -4.50 4.09 21.96
CA ARG A 15 -3.49 3.30 21.26
C ARG A 15 -4.04 1.98 20.74
N GLU A 16 -4.87 1.32 21.54
CA GLU A 16 -5.49 0.04 21.16
C GLU A 16 -6.41 0.20 19.95
N LYS A 17 -7.27 1.22 19.97
CA LYS A 17 -8.18 1.49 18.86
C LYS A 17 -7.42 1.90 17.59
N LEU A 18 -6.35 2.66 17.75
CA LEU A 18 -5.51 3.07 16.64
C LEU A 18 -4.86 1.85 15.99
N GLN A 19 -4.35 0.92 16.80
CA GLN A 19 -3.75 -0.31 16.27
C GLN A 19 -4.77 -1.18 15.54
N GLU A 20 -5.99 -1.28 16.04
CA GLU A 20 -7.07 -2.00 15.36
C GLU A 20 -7.37 -1.36 14.00
N LEU A 21 -7.47 -0.04 13.95
CA LEU A 21 -7.73 0.70 12.71
C LEU A 21 -6.59 0.48 11.72
N GLN A 22 -5.35 0.56 12.17
CA GLN A 22 -4.18 0.34 11.33
C GLN A 22 -4.16 -1.07 10.76
N LEU A 23 -4.50 -2.07 11.57
CA LEU A 23 -4.55 -3.46 11.13
C LEU A 23 -5.61 -3.66 10.05
N GLN A 24 -6.81 -3.11 10.24
CA GLN A 24 -7.88 -3.20 9.26
C GLN A 24 -7.47 -2.55 7.94
N ARG A 25 -6.84 -1.38 8.01
CA ARG A 25 -6.37 -0.66 6.83
C ARG A 25 -5.24 -1.40 6.12
N LEU A 26 -4.33 -2.00 6.88
CA LEU A 26 -3.25 -2.81 6.31
C LEU A 26 -3.79 -4.01 5.53
N LYS A 27 -4.73 -4.75 6.12
CA LYS A 27 -5.37 -5.88 5.44
C LYS A 27 -6.06 -5.45 4.15
N LYS A 28 -6.78 -4.33 4.18
CA LYS A 28 -7.45 -3.78 3.01
C LYS A 28 -6.45 -3.39 1.94
N THR A 29 -5.35 -2.75 2.33
CA THR A 29 -4.29 -2.33 1.41
C THR A 29 -3.65 -3.54 0.74
N ILE A 30 -3.39 -4.61 1.48
CA ILE A 30 -2.81 -5.84 0.92
C ILE A 30 -3.76 -6.45 -0.11
N ASN A 31 -5.04 -6.53 0.19
CA ASN A 31 -6.03 -7.08 -0.73
C ASN A 31 -6.13 -6.24 -2.02
N ILE A 32 -6.04 -4.92 -1.91
CA ILE A 32 -6.06 -4.02 -3.07
C ILE A 32 -4.74 -4.15 -3.86
N ALA A 33 -3.61 -4.13 -3.17
CA ALA A 33 -2.30 -4.22 -3.81
C ALA A 33 -2.12 -5.53 -4.58
N ALA A 34 -2.73 -6.60 -4.12
CA ALA A 34 -2.70 -7.90 -4.81
C ALA A 34 -3.30 -7.85 -6.22
N ASN A 35 -4.03 -6.79 -6.56
CA ASN A 35 -4.55 -6.59 -7.91
C ASN A 35 -3.50 -6.02 -8.87
N SER A 36 -2.38 -5.49 -8.36
CA SER A 36 -1.31 -5.04 -9.24
C SER A 36 -0.49 -6.25 -9.72
N PRO A 37 0.01 -6.23 -10.96
CA PRO A 37 0.82 -7.33 -11.46
C PRO A 37 2.02 -7.64 -10.58
N TYR A 38 2.72 -6.62 -10.09
CA TYR A 38 3.89 -6.77 -9.25
C TYR A 38 3.57 -7.45 -7.91
N TYR A 39 2.61 -6.91 -7.16
CA TYR A 39 2.28 -7.45 -5.84
C TYR A 39 1.54 -8.78 -5.92
N LYS A 40 0.80 -9.01 -6.98
CA LYS A 40 0.18 -10.32 -7.22
C LYS A 40 1.24 -11.42 -7.22
N GLU A 41 2.34 -11.18 -7.93
CA GLU A 41 3.45 -12.11 -7.97
C GLU A 41 4.19 -12.22 -6.64
N VAL A 42 4.54 -11.08 -6.02
CA VAL A 42 5.26 -11.03 -4.76
C VAL A 42 4.48 -11.73 -3.65
N PHE A 43 3.21 -11.43 -3.52
CA PHE A 43 2.37 -12.03 -2.49
C PHE A 43 2.16 -13.52 -2.74
N SER A 44 1.99 -13.91 -3.98
CA SER A 44 1.84 -15.33 -4.34
C SER A 44 3.08 -16.13 -3.99
N LYS A 45 4.27 -15.61 -4.30
CA LYS A 45 5.55 -16.26 -3.97
C LYS A 45 5.79 -16.41 -2.47
N ASN A 46 5.29 -15.46 -1.68
CA ASN A 46 5.50 -15.43 -0.23
C ASN A 46 4.31 -15.93 0.57
N GLY A 47 3.26 -16.40 -0.09
CA GLY A 47 2.07 -16.91 0.57
C GLY A 47 1.32 -15.86 1.39
N ILE A 48 1.31 -14.62 0.91
CA ILE A 48 0.71 -13.49 1.62
C ILE A 48 -0.69 -13.20 1.09
N THR A 49 -1.66 -13.12 2.01
CA THR A 49 -3.02 -12.65 1.75
C THR A 49 -3.41 -11.69 2.86
N GLY A 50 -4.56 -11.01 2.73
CA GLY A 50 -5.07 -10.20 3.82
C GLY A 50 -5.25 -10.98 5.11
N ASP A 51 -5.60 -12.26 5.01
CA ASP A 51 -5.79 -13.14 6.16
C ASP A 51 -4.48 -13.57 6.82
N SER A 52 -3.35 -13.45 6.13
CA SER A 52 -2.03 -13.74 6.69
C SER A 52 -1.61 -12.72 7.74
N ILE A 53 -2.20 -11.55 7.73
CA ILE A 53 -1.89 -10.44 8.62
C ILE A 53 -2.90 -10.45 9.75
N GLN A 54 -2.50 -10.98 10.90
CA GLN A 54 -3.34 -11.06 12.09
C GLN A 54 -2.98 -10.00 13.13
N SER A 55 -1.79 -9.41 13.02
CA SER A 55 -1.33 -8.32 13.87
C SER A 55 -0.46 -7.38 13.06
N LEU A 56 -0.18 -6.19 13.60
CA LEU A 56 0.70 -5.22 12.93
C LEU A 56 2.13 -5.74 12.76
N ASP A 57 2.60 -6.60 13.65
CA ASP A 57 3.94 -7.21 13.54
C ASP A 57 4.07 -8.08 12.29
N ASP A 58 2.97 -8.60 11.77
CA ASP A 58 2.98 -9.42 10.57
C ASP A 58 3.39 -8.65 9.31
N ILE A 59 3.49 -7.33 9.37
CA ILE A 59 4.05 -6.52 8.27
C ILE A 59 5.45 -6.98 7.88
N ARG A 60 6.17 -7.60 8.81
CA ARG A 60 7.51 -8.15 8.56
C ARG A 60 7.53 -9.26 7.52
N LYS A 61 6.40 -9.88 7.27
CA LYS A 61 6.25 -10.92 6.24
C LYS A 61 6.26 -10.35 4.83
N ILE A 62 6.05 -9.05 4.70
CA ILE A 62 5.97 -8.37 3.41
C ILE A 62 7.35 -7.86 3.02
N PRO A 63 7.89 -8.27 1.85
CA PRO A 63 9.18 -7.77 1.37
C PRO A 63 9.14 -6.27 1.12
N PHE A 64 10.30 -5.62 1.28
CA PHE A 64 10.44 -4.21 0.93
C PHE A 64 10.32 -4.01 -0.57
N THR A 65 9.75 -2.86 -0.95
CA THR A 65 9.71 -2.40 -2.32
C THR A 65 10.78 -1.32 -2.48
N THR A 66 11.60 -1.44 -3.52
CA THR A 66 12.72 -0.53 -3.78
C THR A 66 12.48 0.29 -5.04
N LYS A 67 13.31 1.29 -5.27
CA LYS A 67 13.29 2.06 -6.53
C LYS A 67 13.56 1.16 -7.73
N SER A 68 14.41 0.14 -7.57
CA SER A 68 14.68 -0.84 -8.63
C SER A 68 13.43 -1.62 -9.00
N ASP A 69 12.62 -2.00 -8.01
CA ASP A 69 11.35 -2.66 -8.25
C ASP A 69 10.39 -1.77 -9.03
N MET A 70 10.34 -0.48 -8.70
CA MET A 70 9.50 0.48 -9.41
C MET A 70 9.95 0.64 -10.86
N ARG A 71 11.25 0.72 -11.12
CA ARG A 71 11.79 0.83 -12.48
C ARG A 71 11.50 -0.41 -13.31
N ALA A 72 11.68 -1.59 -12.72
CA ALA A 72 11.45 -2.87 -13.40
C ALA A 72 9.97 -3.06 -13.78
N ASN A 73 9.04 -2.38 -13.09
CA ASN A 73 7.61 -2.48 -13.31
C ASN A 73 7.01 -1.25 -13.98
N TYR A 74 7.84 -0.35 -14.46
CA TYR A 74 7.42 0.82 -15.21
C TYR A 74 6.71 0.41 -16.51
N PRO A 75 5.61 1.06 -16.93
CA PRO A 75 4.96 2.17 -16.23
C PRO A 75 3.81 1.76 -15.30
N PHE A 76 3.18 0.60 -15.46
CA PHE A 76 1.92 0.27 -14.79
C PHE A 76 1.93 -1.02 -13.99
N GLY A 77 3.09 -1.66 -13.82
CA GLY A 77 3.20 -2.93 -13.10
C GLY A 77 2.81 -2.85 -11.62
N LEU A 78 2.87 -1.66 -11.02
CA LEU A 78 2.49 -1.41 -9.63
C LEU A 78 1.09 -0.81 -9.48
N VAL A 79 0.34 -0.69 -10.57
CA VAL A 79 -1.01 -0.12 -10.52
C VAL A 79 -2.01 -1.20 -10.14
N ALA A 80 -2.75 -0.94 -9.07
CA ALA A 80 -3.77 -1.88 -8.56
C ALA A 80 -5.17 -1.56 -9.07
N GLY A 81 -5.39 -0.39 -9.63
CA GLY A 81 -6.68 0.05 -10.16
C GLY A 81 -6.76 -0.06 -11.68
N ASP A 82 -7.87 0.42 -12.21
CA ASP A 82 -8.09 0.52 -13.65
C ASP A 82 -7.61 1.89 -14.14
N MET A 83 -6.52 1.92 -14.91
CA MET A 83 -5.95 3.17 -15.41
C MET A 83 -6.90 3.98 -16.29
N LYS A 84 -7.77 3.31 -17.03
CA LYS A 84 -8.74 4.00 -17.89
C LYS A 84 -9.82 4.70 -17.09
N ARG A 85 -10.19 4.11 -15.94
CA ARG A 85 -11.24 4.63 -15.07
C ARG A 85 -10.69 5.53 -13.98
N ASP A 86 -9.61 5.10 -13.33
CA ASP A 86 -9.10 5.70 -12.10
C ASP A 86 -7.91 6.64 -12.33
N GLY A 87 -7.18 6.44 -13.42
CA GLY A 87 -6.02 7.27 -13.75
C GLY A 87 -6.45 8.58 -14.38
N VAL A 88 -6.01 9.69 -13.78
CA VAL A 88 -6.31 11.05 -14.24
C VAL A 88 -5.06 11.72 -14.81
N ARG A 89 -3.90 11.41 -14.25
CA ARG A 89 -2.65 12.05 -14.63
C ARG A 89 -1.47 11.12 -14.32
N ILE A 90 -0.44 11.20 -15.16
CA ILE A 90 0.79 10.45 -14.96
C ILE A 90 1.89 11.43 -14.60
N HIS A 91 2.57 11.17 -13.49
CA HIS A 91 3.73 11.92 -13.04
C HIS A 91 4.93 10.99 -12.99
N SER A 92 6.09 11.52 -13.35
CA SER A 92 7.33 10.75 -13.28
C SER A 92 8.48 11.61 -12.80
N SER A 93 9.54 10.96 -12.33
CA SER A 93 10.79 11.61 -12.00
C SER A 93 11.59 11.94 -13.27
N SER A 94 12.73 12.61 -13.12
CA SER A 94 13.60 12.97 -14.25
C SER A 94 14.22 11.76 -14.96
N GLY A 95 14.27 10.61 -14.28
CA GLY A 95 14.85 9.41 -14.86
C GLY A 95 16.36 9.44 -15.06
N THR A 96 17.08 10.19 -14.21
CA THR A 96 18.52 10.39 -14.35
C THR A 96 19.36 9.11 -14.26
N THR A 97 18.83 8.06 -13.61
CA THR A 97 19.53 6.78 -13.44
C THR A 97 18.81 5.62 -14.10
N GLY A 98 17.94 5.89 -15.08
CA GLY A 98 17.16 4.88 -15.80
C GLY A 98 15.73 5.34 -16.03
N ASN A 99 14.78 4.39 -16.06
CA ASN A 99 13.37 4.74 -16.21
C ASN A 99 12.90 5.60 -15.04
N PRO A 100 12.02 6.56 -15.30
CA PRO A 100 11.45 7.42 -14.27
C PRO A 100 10.75 6.66 -13.15
#